data_bb754430bf47a4882a74edb2ebbc6d6d
#
_entry.id   bb754430bf47a4882a74edb2ebbc6d6d
#
_cell.length_a   1.000
_cell.length_b   1.000
_cell.length_c   1.000
_cell.angle_alpha   90.00
_cell.angle_beta   90.00
_cell.angle_gamma   90.00
#
_symmetry.space_group_name_H-M   'P 1'
#
loop_
_entity.id
_entity.type
_entity.pdbx_description
1 polymer ?
#
loop_
_entity_poly.entity_id
_entity_poly.type
_entity_poly.pdbx_seq_one_letter_code
_entity_poly.pdbx_strand_id
1 'polypeptide(L)'
;SSSLSNNKLYDINKYESSYHKLINKQTVTLNGKNHSVASLNFLIRNNNNYSIKKQLYKKQQSALNNIKAPVAECLFNIKKLTTQYAKDCNYQSVLSMSLENMHFSNKQLDTLIFSIEKNLNIFDKYLSIKSHFMNNSNKLHYYDINSPISNSPFPNQTINATKNYLINTFAKYSTSLSNLTSEIFENNYIDYSNRKNKSNVSCHIKILELKESRIIYHRTNTFQDIFSIGHEIGHAYHSKCIMNSNTAINSEIPLCSLEIGSMFFELFLYDDMIKRSSKNDKIILLDMLLSYLTQSIGEIYIRFLFEKEVFNLVNAGNDCTNEFNTIMHDCQKKVFGNLISTNDYLWILKPHYFSSEYSFYNF
;
A
#
# COMPACT_ATOMS: atom_id res chain seq x y z
N SER A 1 -32.17 14.54 9.45
CA SER A 1 -31.13 13.52 9.27
C SER A 1 -29.75 14.13 8.94
N SER A 2 -29.66 15.20 8.15
CA SER A 2 -28.38 15.80 7.74
C SER A 2 -27.51 16.39 8.87
N SER A 3 -28.09 16.94 9.93
CA SER A 3 -27.34 17.52 11.06
C SER A 3 -26.71 16.48 11.99
N LEU A 4 -27.35 15.32 12.17
CA LEU A 4 -26.82 14.21 12.98
C LEU A 4 -25.67 13.48 12.29
N SER A 5 -25.71 13.36 10.96
CA SER A 5 -24.62 12.78 10.17
C SER A 5 -23.37 13.68 10.16
N ASN A 6 -23.57 15.00 10.07
CA ASN A 6 -22.46 15.96 10.11
C ASN A 6 -21.73 15.98 11.46
N ASN A 7 -22.45 15.82 12.58
CA ASN A 7 -21.83 15.73 13.90
C ASN A 7 -20.95 14.47 14.04
N LYS A 8 -21.40 13.33 13.53
CA LYS A 8 -20.61 12.07 13.57
C LYS A 8 -19.34 12.14 12.72
N LEU A 9 -19.41 12.74 11.54
CA LEU A 9 -18.24 12.98 10.71
C LEU A 9 -17.24 13.91 11.41
N TYR A 10 -17.73 14.93 12.10
CA TYR A 10 -16.88 15.82 12.89
C TYR A 10 -16.15 15.07 14.01
N ASP A 11 -16.85 14.18 14.74
CA ASP A 11 -16.26 13.39 15.81
C ASP A 11 -15.24 12.37 15.25
N ILE A 12 -15.51 11.75 14.11
CA ILE A 12 -14.54 10.87 13.43
C ILE A 12 -13.26 11.64 13.11
N ASN A 13 -13.36 12.82 12.51
CA ASN A 13 -12.22 13.66 12.15
C ASN A 13 -11.38 14.07 13.39
N LYS A 14 -12.02 14.23 14.54
CA LYS A 14 -11.34 14.50 15.82
C LYS A 14 -10.45 13.31 16.26
N TYR A 15 -10.97 12.08 16.16
CA TYR A 15 -10.20 10.87 16.48
C TYR A 15 -9.09 10.62 15.45
N GLU A 16 -9.34 10.84 14.17
CA GLU A 16 -8.34 10.78 13.11
C GLU A 16 -7.20 11.78 13.36
N SER A 17 -7.53 13.04 13.68
CA SER A 17 -6.55 14.06 14.05
C SER A 17 -5.76 13.67 15.30
N SER A 18 -6.39 13.04 16.27
CA SER A 18 -5.74 12.56 17.51
C SER A 18 -4.76 11.43 17.20
N TYR A 19 -5.14 10.47 16.35
CA TYR A 19 -4.24 9.42 15.86
C TYR A 19 -3.00 10.03 15.18
N HIS A 20 -3.19 10.96 14.24
CA HIS A 20 -2.07 11.61 13.55
C HIS A 20 -1.14 12.37 14.51
N LYS A 21 -1.68 13.03 15.52
CA LYS A 21 -0.88 13.68 16.55
C LYS A 21 -0.08 12.68 17.39
N LEU A 22 -0.68 11.55 17.74
CA LEU A 22 -0.02 10.50 18.52
C LEU A 22 1.13 9.87 17.73
N ILE A 23 0.90 9.44 16.50
CA ILE A 23 1.91 8.77 15.67
C ILE A 23 3.06 9.71 15.27
N ASN A 24 2.76 10.97 14.93
CA ASN A 24 3.76 11.96 14.51
C ASN A 24 4.67 12.42 15.65
N LYS A 25 4.21 12.37 16.90
CA LYS A 25 5.03 12.66 18.09
C LYS A 25 6.01 11.53 18.43
N GLN A 26 5.77 10.31 17.93
CA GLN A 26 6.65 9.18 18.21
C GLN A 26 7.91 9.26 17.36
N THR A 27 9.02 9.43 18.05
CA THR A 27 10.36 9.44 17.45
C THR A 27 11.26 8.43 18.13
N VAL A 28 12.22 7.94 17.38
CA VAL A 28 13.27 7.05 17.85
C VAL A 28 14.62 7.68 17.55
N THR A 29 15.46 7.83 18.55
CA THR A 29 16.81 8.36 18.38
C THR A 29 17.75 7.26 17.90
N LEU A 30 18.42 7.52 16.76
CA LEU A 30 19.45 6.67 16.20
C LEU A 30 20.68 7.54 15.88
N ASN A 31 21.84 7.19 16.43
CA ASN A 31 23.11 7.92 16.20
C ASN A 31 22.95 9.46 16.39
N GLY A 32 22.25 9.87 17.44
CA GLY A 32 22.00 11.29 17.75
C GLY A 32 20.95 12.00 16.87
N LYS A 33 20.33 11.29 15.92
CA LYS A 33 19.25 11.83 15.07
C LYS A 33 17.91 11.23 15.44
N ASN A 34 16.87 12.05 15.48
CA ASN A 34 15.50 11.63 15.71
C ASN A 34 14.85 11.24 14.38
N HIS A 35 14.27 10.06 14.36
CA HIS A 35 13.51 9.51 13.22
C HIS A 35 12.06 9.29 13.63
N SER A 36 11.11 9.66 12.80
CA SER A 36 9.70 9.29 13.02
C SER A 36 9.51 7.79 12.91
N VAL A 37 8.53 7.25 13.61
CA VAL A 37 8.21 5.80 13.55
C VAL A 37 7.89 5.38 12.13
N ALA A 38 7.26 6.24 11.32
CA ALA A 38 6.98 5.96 9.92
C ALA A 38 8.26 5.87 9.07
N SER A 39 9.25 6.76 9.29
CA SER A 39 10.52 6.72 8.55
C SER A 39 11.39 5.49 8.90
N LEU A 40 11.18 4.90 10.08
CA LEU A 40 11.90 3.68 10.47
C LEU A 40 11.59 2.50 9.55
N ASN A 41 10.39 2.39 8.98
CA ASN A 41 10.06 1.32 8.04
C ASN A 41 11.01 1.31 6.83
N PHE A 42 11.30 2.49 6.27
CA PHE A 42 12.25 2.62 5.18
C PHE A 42 13.68 2.24 5.61
N LEU A 43 14.12 2.71 6.77
CA LEU A 43 15.46 2.40 7.30
C LEU A 43 15.62 0.91 7.62
N ILE A 44 14.59 0.27 8.19
CA ILE A 44 14.58 -1.15 8.49
C ILE A 44 14.65 -1.96 7.20
N ARG A 45 13.79 -1.65 6.21
CA ARG A 45 13.71 -2.37 4.94
C ARG A 45 15.03 -2.35 4.16
N ASN A 46 15.69 -1.19 4.11
CA ASN A 46 16.86 -0.96 3.27
C ASN A 46 18.20 -1.12 4.01
N ASN A 47 18.21 -1.56 5.27
CA ASN A 47 19.44 -1.78 6.00
C ASN A 47 19.99 -3.18 5.71
N ASN A 48 21.23 -3.25 5.20
CA ASN A 48 21.89 -4.52 4.91
C ASN A 48 22.52 -5.19 6.16
N ASN A 49 22.66 -4.44 7.25
CA ASN A 49 23.16 -4.99 8.50
C ASN A 49 22.00 -5.55 9.33
N TYR A 50 21.92 -6.87 9.42
CA TYR A 50 20.86 -7.57 10.13
C TYR A 50 20.75 -7.19 11.61
N SER A 51 21.86 -6.98 12.30
CA SER A 51 21.88 -6.58 13.72
C SER A 51 21.26 -5.20 13.91
N ILE A 52 21.63 -4.25 13.06
CA ILE A 52 21.06 -2.88 13.06
C ILE A 52 19.58 -2.93 12.72
N LYS A 53 19.20 -3.68 11.68
CA LYS A 53 17.79 -3.88 11.27
C LYS A 53 16.94 -4.39 12.45
N LYS A 54 17.40 -5.43 13.13
CA LYS A 54 16.74 -6.00 14.31
C LYS A 54 16.63 -4.99 15.46
N GLN A 55 17.67 -4.20 15.71
CA GLN A 55 17.67 -3.16 16.74
C GLN A 55 16.66 -2.05 16.41
N LEU A 56 16.63 -1.58 15.16
CA LEU A 56 15.67 -0.58 14.71
C LEU A 56 14.23 -1.07 14.86
N TYR A 57 13.97 -2.31 14.47
CA TYR A 57 12.66 -2.91 14.62
C TYR A 57 12.23 -2.99 16.09
N LYS A 58 13.10 -3.45 16.99
CA LYS A 58 12.79 -3.47 18.43
C LYS A 58 12.47 -2.09 18.98
N LYS A 59 13.23 -1.06 18.59
CA LYS A 59 12.96 0.32 19.00
C LYS A 59 11.62 0.82 18.47
N GLN A 60 11.29 0.49 17.21
CA GLN A 60 9.98 0.81 16.64
C GLN A 60 8.85 0.14 17.41
N GLN A 61 8.96 -1.16 17.71
CA GLN A 61 7.95 -1.89 18.48
C GLN A 61 7.74 -1.28 19.88
N SER A 62 8.82 -0.89 20.56
CA SER A 62 8.74 -0.22 21.86
C SER A 62 8.03 1.13 21.76
N ALA A 63 8.34 1.94 20.75
CA ALA A 63 7.68 3.22 20.53
C ALA A 63 6.18 3.06 20.23
N LEU A 64 5.80 2.04 19.44
CA LEU A 64 4.40 1.74 19.15
C LEU A 64 3.65 1.24 20.39
N ASN A 65 4.30 0.43 21.24
CA ASN A 65 3.70 -0.04 22.47
C ASN A 65 3.34 1.12 23.42
N ASN A 66 4.15 2.18 23.46
CA ASN A 66 3.89 3.35 24.31
C ASN A 66 2.61 4.11 23.95
N ILE A 67 2.18 4.03 22.69
CA ILE A 67 0.97 4.71 22.20
C ILE A 67 -0.17 3.74 21.89
N LYS A 68 0.01 2.44 22.12
CA LYS A 68 -0.98 1.40 21.75
C LYS A 68 -2.37 1.74 22.31
N ALA A 69 -2.48 2.01 23.60
CA ALA A 69 -3.77 2.21 24.24
C ALA A 69 -4.54 3.43 23.70
N PRO A 70 -3.97 4.66 23.67
CA PRO A 70 -4.72 5.80 23.14
C PRO A 70 -4.98 5.69 21.63
N VAL A 71 -4.15 4.99 20.85
CA VAL A 71 -4.40 4.74 19.42
C VAL A 71 -5.50 3.70 19.23
N ALA A 72 -5.57 2.67 20.09
CA ALA A 72 -6.66 1.69 20.08
C ALA A 72 -8.01 2.36 20.37
N GLU A 73 -8.05 3.27 21.32
CA GLU A 73 -9.25 4.05 21.62
C GLU A 73 -9.69 4.91 20.43
N CYS A 74 -8.76 5.55 19.71
CA CYS A 74 -9.08 6.29 18.49
C CYS A 74 -9.70 5.35 17.45
N LEU A 75 -9.09 4.20 17.18
CA LEU A 75 -9.58 3.25 16.18
C LEU A 75 -10.97 2.73 16.54
N PHE A 76 -11.16 2.30 17.80
CA PHE A 76 -12.45 1.79 18.28
C PHE A 76 -13.56 2.81 18.09
N ASN A 77 -13.33 4.06 18.50
CA ASN A 77 -14.36 5.11 18.38
C ASN A 77 -14.67 5.46 16.91
N ILE A 78 -13.65 5.51 16.05
CA ILE A 78 -13.87 5.68 14.60
C ILE A 78 -14.74 4.57 14.06
N LYS A 79 -14.42 3.30 14.33
CA LYS A 79 -15.18 2.15 13.82
C LYS A 79 -16.61 2.12 14.37
N LYS A 80 -16.80 2.47 15.65
CA LYS A 80 -18.12 2.61 16.28
C LYS A 80 -18.97 3.71 15.61
N LEU A 81 -18.40 4.89 15.42
CA LEU A 81 -19.10 6.01 14.77
C LEU A 81 -19.41 5.72 13.30
N THR A 82 -18.46 5.09 12.57
CA THR A 82 -18.68 4.67 11.17
C THR A 82 -19.79 3.64 11.07
N THR A 83 -19.87 2.69 12.03
CA THR A 83 -20.96 1.71 12.11
C THR A 83 -22.31 2.39 12.34
N GLN A 84 -22.37 3.38 13.23
CA GLN A 84 -23.59 4.14 13.48
C GLN A 84 -24.00 4.98 12.25
N TYR A 85 -23.01 5.58 11.56
CA TYR A 85 -23.23 6.31 10.32
C TYR A 85 -23.82 5.42 9.22
N ALA A 86 -23.26 4.23 9.02
CA ALA A 86 -23.79 3.26 8.04
C ALA A 86 -25.25 2.88 8.35
N LYS A 87 -25.59 2.65 9.63
CA LYS A 87 -26.98 2.38 10.06
C LYS A 87 -27.92 3.57 9.80
N ASP A 88 -27.48 4.79 10.07
CA ASP A 88 -28.28 6.01 9.79
C ASP A 88 -28.54 6.20 8.29
N CYS A 89 -27.62 5.71 7.46
CA CYS A 89 -27.74 5.69 5.99
C CYS A 89 -28.51 4.45 5.47
N ASN A 90 -29.12 3.65 6.35
CA ASN A 90 -29.88 2.43 6.04
C ASN A 90 -29.03 1.28 5.44
N TYR A 91 -27.73 1.26 5.66
CA TYR A 91 -26.89 0.13 5.30
C TYR A 91 -26.90 -0.96 6.37
N GLN A 92 -26.84 -2.23 5.95
CA GLN A 92 -26.77 -3.36 6.87
C GLN A 92 -25.43 -3.41 7.63
N SER A 93 -24.35 -2.95 6.99
CA SER A 93 -23.02 -2.91 7.58
C SER A 93 -22.14 -1.86 6.87
N VAL A 94 -21.02 -1.51 7.49
CA VAL A 94 -20.00 -0.66 6.85
C VAL A 94 -19.44 -1.33 5.59
N LEU A 95 -19.29 -2.66 5.59
CA LEU A 95 -18.84 -3.40 4.41
C LEU A 95 -19.84 -3.26 3.26
N SER A 96 -21.15 -3.41 3.50
CA SER A 96 -22.16 -3.25 2.44
C SER A 96 -22.17 -1.82 1.89
N MET A 97 -22.01 -0.81 2.74
CA MET A 97 -21.85 0.59 2.32
C MET A 97 -20.61 0.79 1.44
N SER A 98 -19.47 0.25 1.85
CA SER A 98 -18.23 0.36 1.09
C SER A 98 -18.32 -0.34 -0.26
N LEU A 99 -18.93 -1.52 -0.33
CA LEU A 99 -19.12 -2.27 -1.58
C LEU A 99 -20.02 -1.51 -2.56
N GLU A 100 -21.10 -0.89 -2.07
CA GLU A 100 -21.99 -0.09 -2.93
C GLU A 100 -21.27 1.13 -3.48
N ASN A 101 -20.50 1.85 -2.64
CA ASN A 101 -19.70 2.99 -3.07
C ASN A 101 -18.63 2.62 -4.11
N MET A 102 -18.12 1.38 -4.06
CA MET A 102 -17.15 0.86 -5.01
C MET A 102 -17.78 0.18 -6.22
N HIS A 103 -19.11 0.14 -6.31
CA HIS A 103 -19.85 -0.62 -7.33
C HIS A 103 -19.44 -2.10 -7.40
N PHE A 104 -19.19 -2.70 -6.24
CA PHE A 104 -18.71 -4.07 -6.09
C PHE A 104 -19.74 -4.91 -5.35
N SER A 105 -20.12 -6.04 -5.91
CA SER A 105 -21.12 -6.92 -5.29
C SER A 105 -20.52 -7.86 -4.24
N ASN A 106 -21.32 -8.31 -3.27
CA ASN A 106 -20.92 -9.35 -2.32
C ASN A 106 -20.40 -10.61 -3.03
N LYS A 107 -21.04 -11.03 -4.14
CA LYS A 107 -20.60 -12.20 -4.92
C LYS A 107 -19.20 -12.02 -5.51
N GLN A 108 -18.87 -10.83 -5.99
CA GLN A 108 -17.51 -10.52 -6.48
C GLN A 108 -16.49 -10.57 -5.35
N LEU A 109 -16.82 -9.97 -4.19
CA LEU A 109 -15.97 -10.03 -3.01
C LEU A 109 -15.73 -11.48 -2.56
N ASP A 110 -16.79 -12.29 -2.43
CA ASP A 110 -16.68 -13.69 -2.01
C ASP A 110 -15.82 -14.50 -3.01
N THR A 111 -15.97 -14.25 -4.31
CA THR A 111 -15.16 -14.88 -5.35
C THR A 111 -13.70 -14.49 -5.25
N LEU A 112 -13.42 -13.21 -4.99
CA LEU A 112 -12.05 -12.70 -4.79
C LEU A 112 -11.40 -13.34 -3.57
N ILE A 113 -12.11 -13.33 -2.41
CA ILE A 113 -11.62 -13.94 -1.16
C ILE A 113 -11.35 -15.43 -1.36
N PHE A 114 -12.30 -16.15 -1.95
CA PHE A 114 -12.13 -17.58 -2.25
C PHE A 114 -10.90 -17.84 -3.12
N SER A 115 -10.69 -17.00 -4.15
CA SER A 115 -9.53 -17.13 -5.05
C SER A 115 -8.22 -16.87 -4.32
N ILE A 116 -8.17 -15.87 -3.42
CA ILE A 116 -7.01 -15.60 -2.59
C ILE A 116 -6.73 -16.79 -1.66
N GLU A 117 -7.73 -17.24 -0.90
CA GLU A 117 -7.59 -18.33 0.07
C GLU A 117 -7.13 -19.64 -0.57
N LYS A 118 -7.67 -19.96 -1.75
CA LYS A 118 -7.25 -21.13 -2.53
C LYS A 118 -5.78 -21.11 -2.96
N ASN A 119 -5.19 -19.92 -3.06
CA ASN A 119 -3.83 -19.73 -3.57
C ASN A 119 -2.82 -19.25 -2.50
N LEU A 120 -3.17 -19.24 -1.22
CA LEU A 120 -2.26 -18.81 -0.14
C LEU A 120 -0.95 -19.62 -0.11
N ASN A 121 -0.98 -20.88 -0.51
CA ASN A 121 0.19 -21.74 -0.59
C ASN A 121 1.30 -21.23 -1.54
N ILE A 122 0.97 -20.31 -2.45
CA ILE A 122 1.98 -19.66 -3.31
C ILE A 122 2.88 -18.76 -2.46
N PHE A 123 2.30 -18.03 -1.51
CA PHE A 123 3.06 -17.20 -0.58
C PHE A 123 3.92 -18.05 0.35
N ASP A 124 3.41 -19.17 0.83
CA ASP A 124 4.17 -20.11 1.66
C ASP A 124 5.44 -20.60 0.93
N LYS A 125 5.30 -21.02 -0.31
CA LYS A 125 6.44 -21.47 -1.15
C LYS A 125 7.45 -20.34 -1.34
N TYR A 126 6.98 -19.14 -1.70
CA TYR A 126 7.86 -18.00 -1.90
C TYR A 126 8.59 -17.60 -0.62
N LEU A 127 7.87 -17.43 0.50
CA LEU A 127 8.45 -16.99 1.77
C LEU A 127 9.43 -18.03 2.34
N SER A 128 9.17 -19.33 2.14
CA SER A 128 10.10 -20.38 2.48
C SER A 128 11.41 -20.28 1.69
N ILE A 129 11.34 -20.10 0.38
CA ILE A 129 12.52 -19.89 -0.47
C ILE A 129 13.28 -18.62 -0.06
N LYS A 130 12.55 -17.50 0.12
CA LYS A 130 13.14 -16.24 0.54
C LYS A 130 13.87 -16.33 1.88
N SER A 131 13.33 -17.09 2.85
CA SER A 131 13.96 -17.28 4.16
C SER A 131 15.32 -17.93 4.06
N HIS A 132 15.51 -18.89 3.16
CA HIS A 132 16.80 -19.52 2.91
C HIS A 132 17.82 -18.54 2.31
N PHE A 133 17.39 -17.68 1.37
CA PHE A 133 18.26 -16.65 0.80
C PHE A 133 18.69 -15.60 1.82
N MET A 134 17.79 -15.23 2.75
CA MET A 134 18.04 -14.15 3.69
C MET A 134 18.86 -14.58 4.92
N ASN A 135 18.53 -15.71 5.53
CA ASN A 135 19.01 -16.05 6.88
C ASN A 135 19.42 -17.51 7.07
N ASN A 136 19.33 -18.35 6.08
CA ASN A 136 19.43 -19.83 6.22
C ASN A 136 18.49 -20.42 7.31
N SER A 137 17.39 -19.73 7.62
CA SER A 137 16.41 -20.14 8.63
C SER A 137 15.09 -20.49 7.95
N ASN A 138 14.26 -21.28 8.65
CA ASN A 138 12.94 -21.63 8.16
C ASN A 138 11.87 -20.57 8.48
N LYS A 139 12.27 -19.41 9.01
CA LYS A 139 11.34 -18.37 9.44
C LYS A 139 11.88 -16.99 9.16
N LEU A 140 11.07 -16.18 8.44
CA LEU A 140 11.34 -14.77 8.19
C LEU A 140 10.82 -13.91 9.34
N HIS A 141 11.50 -12.82 9.61
CA HIS A 141 10.87 -11.74 10.38
C HIS A 141 9.96 -10.91 9.49
N TYR A 142 8.89 -10.34 10.04
CA TYR A 142 7.97 -9.48 9.30
C TYR A 142 8.70 -8.39 8.50
N TYR A 143 9.73 -7.78 9.08
CA TYR A 143 10.52 -6.73 8.43
C TYR A 143 11.40 -7.24 7.27
N ASP A 144 11.52 -8.54 7.08
CA ASP A 144 12.29 -9.15 5.98
C ASP A 144 11.43 -9.50 4.76
N ILE A 145 10.11 -9.56 4.91
CA ILE A 145 9.19 -9.94 3.82
C ILE A 145 9.43 -9.07 2.58
N ASN A 146 9.53 -7.75 2.78
CA ASN A 146 9.70 -6.77 1.72
C ASN A 146 11.16 -6.31 1.53
N SER A 147 12.12 -6.95 2.20
CA SER A 147 13.54 -6.66 2.00
C SER A 147 14.07 -7.40 0.79
N PRO A 148 14.98 -6.80 -0.01
CA PRO A 148 15.59 -7.50 -1.14
C PRO A 148 16.47 -8.64 -0.65
N ILE A 149 16.53 -9.75 -1.39
CA ILE A 149 17.38 -10.90 -1.09
C ILE A 149 18.88 -10.63 -1.31
N SER A 150 19.19 -9.63 -2.09
CA SER A 150 20.56 -9.15 -2.34
C SER A 150 20.55 -7.68 -2.74
N ASN A 151 21.74 -7.07 -2.75
CA ASN A 151 21.90 -5.76 -3.38
C ASN A 151 21.52 -5.85 -4.86
N SER A 152 20.83 -4.81 -5.35
CA SER A 152 20.45 -4.75 -6.76
C SER A 152 21.72 -4.77 -7.63
N PRO A 153 21.83 -5.72 -8.58
CA PRO A 153 22.93 -5.71 -9.56
C PRO A 153 22.71 -4.64 -10.63
N PHE A 154 21.53 -4.04 -10.65
CA PHE A 154 21.18 -3.03 -11.63
C PHE A 154 21.72 -1.67 -11.23
N PRO A 155 22.41 -0.95 -12.16
CA PRO A 155 22.94 0.36 -11.85
C PRO A 155 21.83 1.37 -11.57
N ASN A 156 22.17 2.37 -10.78
CA ASN A 156 21.29 3.51 -10.58
C ASN A 156 20.96 4.17 -11.93
N GLN A 157 19.71 4.47 -12.15
CA GLN A 157 19.24 5.01 -13.42
C GLN A 157 19.23 6.54 -13.40
N THR A 158 19.74 7.16 -14.47
CA THR A 158 19.45 8.56 -14.71
C THR A 158 18.01 8.72 -15.18
N ILE A 159 17.43 9.89 -14.99
CA ILE A 159 16.05 10.15 -15.45
C ILE A 159 15.91 9.95 -16.96
N ASN A 160 16.92 10.31 -17.74
CA ASN A 160 16.93 10.11 -19.19
C ASN A 160 16.99 8.61 -19.56
N ALA A 161 17.76 7.82 -18.85
CA ALA A 161 17.80 6.37 -19.06
C ALA A 161 16.44 5.73 -18.72
N THR A 162 15.82 6.15 -17.60
CA THR A 162 14.48 5.73 -17.21
C THR A 162 13.43 6.13 -18.26
N LYS A 163 13.43 7.39 -18.71
CA LYS A 163 12.55 7.88 -19.80
C LYS A 163 12.66 6.98 -21.03
N ASN A 164 13.89 6.81 -21.55
CA ASN A 164 14.12 6.04 -22.77
C ASN A 164 13.71 4.58 -22.61
N TYR A 165 13.99 3.98 -21.45
CA TYR A 165 13.58 2.61 -21.16
C TYR A 165 12.06 2.46 -21.17
N LEU A 166 11.32 3.35 -20.49
CA LEU A 166 9.86 3.33 -20.43
C LEU A 166 9.23 3.50 -21.82
N ILE A 167 9.66 4.53 -22.58
CA ILE A 167 9.18 4.77 -23.94
C ILE A 167 9.36 3.53 -24.81
N ASN A 168 10.59 2.97 -24.85
CA ASN A 168 10.91 1.83 -25.71
C ASN A 168 10.19 0.55 -25.28
N THR A 169 10.01 0.34 -23.98
CA THR A 169 9.30 -0.85 -23.47
C THR A 169 7.82 -0.73 -23.76
N PHE A 170 7.20 0.40 -23.45
CA PHE A 170 5.78 0.62 -23.70
C PHE A 170 5.42 0.60 -25.20
N ALA A 171 6.33 1.04 -26.08
CA ALA A 171 6.13 0.96 -27.54
C ALA A 171 5.91 -0.47 -28.05
N LYS A 172 6.42 -1.49 -27.34
CA LYS A 172 6.21 -2.90 -27.70
C LYS A 172 4.76 -3.36 -27.49
N TYR A 173 4.02 -2.68 -26.61
CA TYR A 173 2.65 -3.02 -26.25
C TYR A 173 1.63 -2.05 -26.83
N SER A 174 1.94 -0.75 -26.84
CA SER A 174 1.02 0.29 -27.31
C SER A 174 1.77 1.56 -27.73
N THR A 175 1.61 1.94 -29.00
CA THR A 175 2.12 3.22 -29.50
C THR A 175 1.51 4.41 -28.76
N SER A 176 0.21 4.34 -28.42
CA SER A 176 -0.48 5.40 -27.67
C SER A 176 0.10 5.60 -26.27
N LEU A 177 0.45 4.52 -25.56
CA LEU A 177 1.10 4.58 -24.25
C LEU A 177 2.52 5.15 -24.35
N SER A 178 3.30 4.72 -25.34
CA SER A 178 4.63 5.24 -25.60
C SER A 178 4.61 6.74 -25.91
N ASN A 179 3.68 7.19 -26.75
CA ASN A 179 3.51 8.61 -27.08
C ASN A 179 3.13 9.44 -25.85
N LEU A 180 2.21 8.96 -25.02
CA LEU A 180 1.87 9.63 -23.76
C LEU A 180 3.08 9.70 -22.83
N THR A 181 3.90 8.65 -22.77
CA THR A 181 5.13 8.63 -21.96
C THR A 181 6.10 9.72 -22.44
N SER A 182 6.32 9.86 -23.75
CA SER A 182 7.11 10.96 -24.33
C SER A 182 6.54 12.33 -23.96
N GLU A 183 5.24 12.52 -24.17
CA GLU A 183 4.51 13.75 -23.88
C GLU A 183 4.68 14.20 -22.41
N ILE A 184 4.54 13.28 -21.47
CA ILE A 184 4.71 13.55 -20.03
C ILE A 184 6.09 14.12 -19.70
N PHE A 185 7.15 13.55 -20.29
CA PHE A 185 8.50 14.02 -20.04
C PHE A 185 8.84 15.32 -20.82
N GLU A 186 8.42 15.43 -22.07
CA GLU A 186 8.73 16.56 -22.95
C GLU A 186 8.03 17.85 -22.53
N ASN A 187 6.78 17.74 -22.06
CA ASN A 187 5.99 18.87 -21.56
C ASN A 187 6.21 19.15 -20.06
N ASN A 188 7.16 18.44 -19.41
CA ASN A 188 7.40 18.56 -17.97
C ASN A 188 6.14 18.33 -17.12
N TYR A 189 5.30 17.36 -17.51
CA TYR A 189 4.12 16.96 -16.75
C TYR A 189 4.45 16.08 -15.54
N ILE A 190 5.73 15.74 -15.38
CA ILE A 190 6.25 15.02 -14.22
C ILE A 190 7.26 15.88 -13.46
N ASP A 191 6.95 16.17 -12.19
CA ASP A 191 7.87 16.78 -11.24
C ASP A 191 8.66 15.70 -10.52
N TYR A 192 9.88 15.44 -10.98
CA TYR A 192 10.80 14.45 -10.37
C TYR A 192 11.96 15.06 -9.59
N SER A 193 11.97 16.39 -9.42
CA SER A 193 13.02 17.08 -8.65
C SER A 193 12.83 16.85 -7.14
N ASN A 194 13.88 16.41 -6.46
CA ASN A 194 13.88 16.33 -5.00
C ASN A 194 14.23 17.70 -4.42
N ARG A 195 13.39 18.18 -3.50
CA ARG A 195 13.57 19.48 -2.82
C ARG A 195 13.02 19.44 -1.40
N LYS A 196 13.46 20.35 -0.58
CA LYS A 196 12.97 20.49 0.80
C LYS A 196 11.44 20.67 0.81
N ASN A 197 10.78 20.00 1.72
CA ASN A 197 9.32 20.03 1.90
C ASN A 197 8.48 19.37 0.79
N LYS A 198 9.09 18.70 -0.21
CA LYS A 198 8.36 17.86 -1.14
C LYS A 198 7.95 16.57 -0.44
N SER A 199 6.70 16.12 -0.64
CA SER A 199 6.23 14.83 -0.15
C SER A 199 7.09 13.69 -0.67
N ASN A 200 7.30 12.67 0.15
CA ASN A 200 7.92 11.42 -0.25
C ASN A 200 6.94 10.45 -0.94
N VAL A 201 5.68 10.86 -1.07
CA VAL A 201 4.64 10.08 -1.76
C VAL A 201 4.55 10.56 -3.20
N SER A 202 4.64 9.62 -4.13
CA SER A 202 4.34 9.87 -5.53
C SER A 202 2.84 9.85 -5.75
N CYS A 203 2.36 10.65 -6.68
CA CYS A 203 0.95 10.66 -7.04
C CYS A 203 0.72 11.17 -8.46
N HIS A 204 -0.34 10.65 -9.07
CA HIS A 204 -0.91 11.12 -10.31
C HIS A 204 -2.10 12.05 -10.03
N ILE A 205 -2.23 13.12 -10.81
CA ILE A 205 -3.32 14.10 -10.71
C ILE A 205 -3.96 14.23 -12.10
N LYS A 206 -5.25 13.93 -12.18
CA LYS A 206 -6.07 14.09 -13.38
C LYS A 206 -6.61 15.52 -13.45
N ILE A 207 -6.44 16.21 -14.59
CA ILE A 207 -6.97 17.55 -14.86
C ILE A 207 -8.00 17.43 -15.99
N LEU A 208 -9.27 17.34 -15.58
CA LEU A 208 -10.39 17.04 -16.50
C LEU A 208 -10.56 18.09 -17.59
N GLU A 209 -10.46 19.38 -17.22
CA GLU A 209 -10.68 20.52 -18.13
C GLU A 209 -9.67 20.55 -19.27
N LEU A 210 -8.43 20.13 -19.00
CA LEU A 210 -7.36 20.09 -19.98
C LEU A 210 -7.21 18.73 -20.66
N LYS A 211 -7.91 17.70 -20.16
CA LYS A 211 -7.71 16.29 -20.53
C LYS A 211 -6.26 15.84 -20.39
N GLU A 212 -5.59 16.34 -19.36
CA GLU A 212 -4.19 16.11 -19.09
C GLU A 212 -3.98 15.47 -17.72
N SER A 213 -2.77 15.00 -17.50
CA SER A 213 -2.30 14.46 -16.22
C SER A 213 -1.05 15.18 -15.76
N ARG A 214 -0.89 15.28 -14.42
CA ARG A 214 0.37 15.69 -13.78
C ARG A 214 0.82 14.60 -12.82
N ILE A 215 2.12 14.42 -12.73
CA ILE A 215 2.73 13.44 -11.84
C ILE A 215 3.68 14.16 -10.89
N ILE A 216 3.50 13.96 -9.59
CA ILE A 216 4.48 14.33 -8.59
C ILE A 216 5.21 13.04 -8.22
N TYR A 217 6.52 13.00 -8.40
CA TYR A 217 7.33 11.81 -8.15
C TYR A 217 8.51 12.10 -7.24
N HIS A 218 8.61 11.32 -6.15
CA HIS A 218 9.79 11.39 -5.26
C HIS A 218 10.86 10.43 -5.75
N ARG A 219 11.88 10.97 -6.40
CA ARG A 219 12.95 10.20 -7.02
C ARG A 219 13.89 9.59 -5.98
N THR A 220 14.12 8.29 -6.07
CA THR A 220 15.04 7.55 -5.20
C THR A 220 16.44 7.44 -5.77
N ASN A 221 16.65 7.72 -7.05
CA ASN A 221 17.87 7.50 -7.82
C ASN A 221 18.31 6.02 -7.85
N THR A 222 17.34 5.12 -7.72
CA THR A 222 17.59 3.67 -7.78
C THR A 222 16.93 3.08 -9.02
N PHE A 223 17.27 1.84 -9.30
CA PHE A 223 16.65 1.06 -10.36
C PHE A 223 15.11 0.96 -10.21
N GLN A 224 14.61 1.01 -8.99
CA GLN A 224 13.16 0.96 -8.72
C GLN A 224 12.39 2.16 -9.27
N ASP A 225 13.05 3.27 -9.58
CA ASP A 225 12.40 4.43 -10.19
C ASP A 225 11.71 4.07 -11.52
N ILE A 226 12.22 3.05 -12.25
CA ILE A 226 11.60 2.57 -13.50
C ILE A 226 10.17 2.07 -13.24
N PHE A 227 9.99 1.22 -12.24
CA PHE A 227 8.68 0.65 -11.90
C PHE A 227 7.75 1.72 -11.34
N SER A 228 8.25 2.53 -10.41
CA SER A 228 7.42 3.54 -9.76
C SER A 228 6.97 4.65 -10.72
N ILE A 229 7.84 5.11 -11.64
CA ILE A 229 7.44 6.07 -12.68
C ILE A 229 6.50 5.39 -13.68
N GLY A 230 6.76 4.13 -14.04
CA GLY A 230 5.87 3.34 -14.90
C GLY A 230 4.48 3.19 -14.31
N HIS A 231 4.36 3.00 -13.00
CA HIS A 231 3.11 2.97 -12.25
C HIS A 231 2.32 4.28 -12.41
N GLU A 232 2.95 5.43 -12.15
CA GLU A 232 2.29 6.74 -12.28
C GLU A 232 1.88 7.04 -13.75
N ILE A 233 2.69 6.61 -14.72
CA ILE A 233 2.33 6.69 -16.14
C ILE A 233 1.13 5.78 -16.45
N GLY A 234 1.04 4.64 -15.78
CA GLY A 234 -0.12 3.74 -15.88
C GLY A 234 -1.42 4.43 -15.45
N HIS A 235 -1.40 5.15 -14.33
CA HIS A 235 -2.52 6.00 -13.91
C HIS A 235 -2.85 7.09 -14.94
N ALA A 236 -1.81 7.75 -15.48
CA ALA A 236 -2.00 8.80 -16.48
C ALA A 236 -2.64 8.25 -17.76
N TYR A 237 -2.23 7.08 -18.22
CA TYR A 237 -2.81 6.44 -19.40
C TYR A 237 -4.26 5.98 -19.16
N HIS A 238 -4.53 5.37 -18.02
CA HIS A 238 -5.88 5.00 -17.61
C HIS A 238 -6.81 6.21 -17.58
N SER A 239 -6.37 7.30 -16.96
CA SER A 239 -7.10 8.58 -16.92
C SER A 239 -7.32 9.16 -18.31
N LYS A 240 -6.32 9.12 -19.20
CA LYS A 240 -6.46 9.59 -20.61
C LYS A 240 -7.53 8.78 -21.36
N CYS A 241 -7.55 7.47 -21.18
CA CYS A 241 -8.58 6.62 -21.79
C CYS A 241 -9.98 6.99 -21.30
N ILE A 242 -10.14 7.21 -19.99
CA ILE A 242 -11.43 7.59 -19.40
C ILE A 242 -11.88 8.97 -19.86
N MET A 243 -11.00 9.98 -19.81
CA MET A 243 -11.31 11.35 -20.24
C MET A 243 -11.67 11.44 -21.74
N ASN A 244 -11.17 10.51 -22.55
CA ASN A 244 -11.50 10.48 -23.98
C ASN A 244 -12.80 9.72 -24.28
N SER A 245 -13.19 8.76 -23.42
CA SER A 245 -14.34 7.88 -23.64
C SER A 245 -15.60 8.33 -22.93
N ASN A 246 -15.47 9.17 -21.89
CA ASN A 246 -16.57 9.52 -20.99
C ASN A 246 -16.78 11.03 -20.90
N THR A 247 -18.00 11.41 -20.48
CA THR A 247 -18.30 12.77 -20.04
C THR A 247 -17.62 13.06 -18.68
N ALA A 248 -17.47 14.33 -18.33
CA ALA A 248 -16.88 14.72 -17.05
C ALA A 248 -17.59 14.07 -15.84
N ILE A 249 -18.92 13.94 -15.89
CA ILE A 249 -19.73 13.30 -14.84
C ILE A 249 -19.38 11.80 -14.66
N ASN A 250 -19.08 11.11 -15.75
CA ASN A 250 -18.75 9.68 -15.76
C ASN A 250 -17.23 9.41 -15.75
N SER A 251 -16.42 10.41 -15.40
CA SER A 251 -14.96 10.28 -15.37
C SER A 251 -14.40 9.83 -14.02
N GLU A 252 -15.24 9.73 -12.99
CA GLU A 252 -14.86 9.18 -11.69
C GLU A 252 -14.71 7.66 -11.78
N ILE A 253 -13.66 7.15 -11.15
CA ILE A 253 -13.33 5.72 -11.10
C ILE A 253 -13.53 5.23 -9.68
N PRO A 254 -14.22 4.09 -9.47
CA PRO A 254 -14.26 3.45 -8.17
C PRO A 254 -12.86 3.15 -7.64
N LEU A 255 -12.66 3.31 -6.33
CA LEU A 255 -11.34 3.12 -5.69
C LEU A 255 -10.71 1.76 -6.00
N CYS A 256 -11.51 0.68 -6.04
CA CYS A 256 -11.05 -0.66 -6.38
C CYS A 256 -10.50 -0.81 -7.81
N SER A 257 -10.80 0.14 -8.69
CA SER A 257 -10.35 0.13 -10.10
C SER A 257 -9.18 1.07 -10.38
N LEU A 258 -8.80 1.91 -9.41
CA LEU A 258 -7.75 2.92 -9.61
C LEU A 258 -6.40 2.30 -9.98
N GLU A 259 -6.04 1.22 -9.29
CA GLU A 259 -4.73 0.57 -9.45
C GLU A 259 -4.64 -0.40 -10.64
N ILE A 260 -5.76 -0.67 -11.34
CA ILE A 260 -5.75 -1.63 -12.47
C ILE A 260 -4.76 -1.20 -13.55
N GLY A 261 -4.81 0.07 -13.96
CA GLY A 261 -3.92 0.58 -15.01
C GLY A 261 -2.46 0.60 -14.57
N SER A 262 -2.18 1.12 -13.39
CA SER A 262 -0.83 1.27 -12.85
C SER A 262 -0.13 -0.07 -12.66
N MET A 263 -0.80 -1.02 -11.96
CA MET A 263 -0.26 -2.36 -11.71
C MET A 263 -0.08 -3.17 -13.01
N PHE A 264 -1.01 -3.04 -13.96
CA PHE A 264 -0.93 -3.72 -15.24
C PHE A 264 0.32 -3.32 -16.03
N PHE A 265 0.64 -2.03 -16.07
CA PHE A 265 1.84 -1.56 -16.76
C PHE A 265 3.13 -1.85 -16.01
N GLU A 266 3.13 -1.90 -14.69
CA GLU A 266 4.28 -2.42 -13.95
C GLU A 266 4.61 -3.88 -14.33
N LEU A 267 3.60 -4.74 -14.51
CA LEU A 267 3.80 -6.12 -14.93
C LEU A 267 4.46 -6.23 -16.31
N PHE A 268 4.18 -5.30 -17.24
CA PHE A 268 4.89 -5.24 -18.52
C PHE A 268 6.38 -4.95 -18.35
N LEU A 269 6.73 -4.07 -17.41
CA LEU A 269 8.13 -3.75 -17.13
C LEU A 269 8.86 -4.96 -16.53
N TYR A 270 8.22 -5.66 -15.58
CA TYR A 270 8.77 -6.91 -15.03
C TYR A 270 8.95 -7.98 -16.11
N ASP A 271 7.92 -8.22 -16.94
CA ASP A 271 7.98 -9.21 -18.01
C ASP A 271 9.12 -8.94 -19.01
N ASP A 272 9.23 -7.68 -19.46
CA ASP A 272 10.29 -7.26 -20.40
C ASP A 272 11.69 -7.43 -19.78
N MET A 273 11.88 -7.04 -18.53
CA MET A 273 13.16 -7.16 -17.85
C MET A 273 13.54 -8.63 -17.58
N ILE A 274 12.60 -9.42 -17.09
CA ILE A 274 12.83 -10.85 -16.81
C ILE A 274 13.23 -11.59 -18.08
N LYS A 275 12.60 -11.31 -19.22
CA LYS A 275 12.92 -11.95 -20.51
C LYS A 275 14.34 -11.68 -20.99
N ARG A 276 14.87 -10.50 -20.70
CA ARG A 276 16.19 -10.05 -21.20
C ARG A 276 17.33 -10.24 -20.21
N SER A 277 17.04 -10.57 -18.96
CA SER A 277 18.03 -10.65 -17.90
C SER A 277 18.80 -11.97 -17.88
N SER A 278 20.03 -11.93 -17.34
CA SER A 278 20.78 -13.14 -17.01
C SER A 278 20.05 -14.01 -15.98
N LYS A 279 20.48 -15.28 -15.83
CA LYS A 279 19.86 -16.20 -14.85
C LYS A 279 19.91 -15.65 -13.43
N ASN A 280 21.01 -15.01 -13.04
CA ASN A 280 21.16 -14.47 -11.68
C ASN A 280 20.30 -13.23 -11.47
N ASP A 281 20.23 -12.32 -12.44
CA ASP A 281 19.41 -11.12 -12.37
C ASP A 281 17.93 -11.46 -12.37
N LYS A 282 17.51 -12.53 -13.06
CA LYS A 282 16.13 -13.04 -13.02
C LYS A 282 15.69 -13.40 -11.62
N ILE A 283 16.56 -14.00 -10.80
CA ILE A 283 16.22 -14.37 -9.42
C ILE A 283 15.87 -13.11 -8.61
N ILE A 284 16.64 -12.04 -8.79
CA ILE A 284 16.41 -10.77 -8.09
C ILE A 284 15.12 -10.10 -8.58
N LEU A 285 14.89 -10.05 -9.89
CA LEU A 285 13.65 -9.50 -10.46
C LEU A 285 12.42 -10.29 -10.04
N LEU A 286 12.53 -11.61 -9.97
CA LEU A 286 11.44 -12.48 -9.48
C LEU A 286 11.19 -12.26 -7.99
N ASP A 287 12.23 -12.07 -7.15
CA ASP A 287 12.05 -11.70 -5.75
C ASP A 287 11.34 -10.35 -5.61
N MET A 288 11.74 -9.34 -6.41
CA MET A 288 11.09 -8.04 -6.42
C MET A 288 9.59 -8.16 -6.79
N LEU A 289 9.28 -8.89 -7.87
CA LEU A 289 7.91 -9.12 -8.31
C LEU A 289 7.09 -9.89 -7.27
N LEU A 290 7.63 -10.98 -6.72
CA LEU A 290 6.93 -11.78 -5.72
C LEU A 290 6.76 -11.04 -4.39
N SER A 291 7.73 -10.23 -3.97
CA SER A 291 7.59 -9.31 -2.84
C SER A 291 6.45 -8.32 -3.07
N TYR A 292 6.38 -7.72 -4.27
CA TYR A 292 5.32 -6.81 -4.65
C TYR A 292 3.94 -7.48 -4.62
N LEU A 293 3.80 -8.68 -5.21
CA LEU A 293 2.56 -9.45 -5.19
C LEU A 293 2.17 -9.91 -3.76
N THR A 294 3.16 -10.27 -2.95
CA THR A 294 2.92 -10.62 -1.53
C THR A 294 2.35 -9.41 -0.76
N GLN A 295 2.84 -8.21 -1.05
CA GLN A 295 2.32 -6.97 -0.47
C GLN A 295 0.92 -6.64 -1.01
N SER A 296 0.74 -6.69 -2.33
CA SER A 296 -0.49 -6.27 -3.00
C SER A 296 -1.67 -7.23 -2.82
N ILE A 297 -1.40 -8.50 -2.51
CA ILE A 297 -2.44 -9.52 -2.30
C ILE A 297 -2.44 -9.97 -0.83
N GLY A 298 -1.32 -10.49 -0.34
CA GLY A 298 -1.24 -11.09 0.99
C GLY A 298 -1.41 -10.07 2.12
N GLU A 299 -0.62 -8.96 2.12
CA GLU A 299 -0.76 -7.94 3.16
C GLU A 299 -2.11 -7.19 3.07
N ILE A 300 -2.64 -6.99 1.85
CA ILE A 300 -3.96 -6.37 1.68
C ILE A 300 -5.04 -7.27 2.23
N TYR A 301 -4.96 -8.58 2.00
CA TYR A 301 -5.90 -9.53 2.58
C TYR A 301 -5.84 -9.56 4.12
N ILE A 302 -4.63 -9.49 4.71
CA ILE A 302 -4.48 -9.33 6.17
C ILE A 302 -5.22 -8.08 6.66
N ARG A 303 -5.08 -6.95 5.94
CA ARG A 303 -5.74 -5.70 6.31
C ARG A 303 -7.26 -5.81 6.27
N PHE A 304 -7.79 -6.45 5.24
CA PHE A 304 -9.22 -6.71 5.11
C PHE A 304 -9.73 -7.58 6.26
N LEU A 305 -9.05 -8.67 6.58
CA LEU A 305 -9.42 -9.57 7.67
C LEU A 305 -9.43 -8.86 9.02
N PHE A 306 -8.39 -8.08 9.31
CA PHE A 306 -8.29 -7.30 10.54
C PHE A 306 -9.46 -6.32 10.66
N GLU A 307 -9.71 -5.53 9.63
CA GLU A 307 -10.77 -4.54 9.66
C GLU A 307 -12.15 -5.17 9.79
N LYS A 308 -12.40 -6.29 9.09
CA LYS A 308 -13.63 -7.06 9.18
C LYS A 308 -13.87 -7.55 10.61
N GLU A 309 -12.84 -8.10 11.26
CA GLU A 309 -12.97 -8.61 12.63
C GLU A 309 -13.23 -7.49 13.64
N VAL A 310 -12.52 -6.36 13.50
CA VAL A 310 -12.75 -5.17 14.35
C VAL A 310 -14.20 -4.69 14.21
N PHE A 311 -14.75 -4.60 13.00
CA PHE A 311 -16.14 -4.20 12.80
C PHE A 311 -17.12 -5.24 13.35
N ASN A 312 -16.84 -6.54 13.26
CA ASN A 312 -17.66 -7.59 13.85
C ASN A 312 -17.76 -7.43 15.38
N LEU A 313 -16.65 -7.21 16.05
CA LEU A 313 -16.61 -7.02 17.51
C LEU A 313 -17.31 -5.72 17.93
N VAL A 314 -17.10 -4.63 17.22
CA VAL A 314 -17.78 -3.36 17.46
C VAL A 314 -19.29 -3.50 17.27
N ASN A 315 -19.74 -4.21 16.23
CA ASN A 315 -21.18 -4.45 15.98
C ASN A 315 -21.83 -5.32 17.07
N ALA A 316 -21.07 -6.24 17.66
CA ALA A 316 -21.51 -7.07 18.78
C ALA A 316 -21.57 -6.30 20.11
N GLY A 317 -21.14 -5.03 20.13
CA GLY A 317 -21.10 -4.18 21.32
C GLY A 317 -19.90 -4.41 22.24
N ASN A 318 -18.89 -5.14 21.78
CA ASN A 318 -17.69 -5.45 22.55
C ASN A 318 -16.68 -4.31 22.47
N ASP A 319 -16.04 -3.98 23.61
CA ASP A 319 -14.83 -3.19 23.61
C ASP A 319 -13.65 -4.10 23.28
N CYS A 320 -13.11 -3.94 22.07
CA CYS A 320 -12.01 -4.75 21.55
C CYS A 320 -10.66 -4.04 21.56
N THR A 321 -10.53 -2.93 22.29
CA THR A 321 -9.28 -2.12 22.28
C THR A 321 -8.05 -2.90 22.73
N ASN A 322 -8.21 -3.87 23.64
CA ASN A 322 -7.11 -4.70 24.11
C ASN A 322 -6.76 -5.86 23.15
N GLU A 323 -7.64 -6.18 22.19
CA GLU A 323 -7.54 -7.35 21.33
C GLU A 323 -6.87 -7.07 19.98
N PHE A 324 -6.68 -5.80 19.59
CA PHE A 324 -6.18 -5.45 18.26
C PHE A 324 -4.85 -6.09 17.90
N ASN A 325 -3.94 -6.24 18.86
CA ASN A 325 -2.67 -6.92 18.62
C ASN A 325 -2.89 -8.42 18.33
N THR A 326 -3.78 -9.08 19.07
CA THR A 326 -4.12 -10.50 18.89
C THR A 326 -4.82 -10.71 17.54
N ILE A 327 -5.81 -9.87 17.22
CA ILE A 327 -6.50 -9.91 15.93
C ILE A 327 -5.50 -9.75 14.77
N MET A 328 -4.59 -8.77 14.86
CA MET A 328 -3.57 -8.56 13.83
C MET A 328 -2.60 -9.74 13.73
N HIS A 329 -2.22 -10.34 14.86
CA HIS A 329 -1.42 -11.56 14.91
C HIS A 329 -2.10 -12.70 14.15
N ASP A 330 -3.36 -12.98 14.48
CA ASP A 330 -4.13 -14.10 13.93
C ASP A 330 -4.39 -13.92 12.43
N CYS A 331 -4.68 -12.69 11.98
CA CYS A 331 -4.81 -12.38 10.55
C CYS A 331 -3.52 -12.65 9.77
N GLN A 332 -2.35 -12.26 10.33
CA GLN A 332 -1.06 -12.56 9.70
C GLN A 332 -0.77 -14.06 9.68
N LYS A 333 -1.11 -14.78 10.75
CA LYS A 333 -0.99 -16.24 10.82
C LYS A 333 -1.89 -16.96 9.82
N LYS A 334 -3.12 -16.47 9.62
CA LYS A 334 -4.03 -17.03 8.62
C LYS A 334 -3.44 -16.95 7.21
N VAL A 335 -2.80 -15.83 6.86
CA VAL A 335 -2.32 -15.57 5.49
C VAL A 335 -0.93 -16.13 5.24
N PHE A 336 0.00 -16.02 6.18
CA PHE A 336 1.42 -16.37 6.01
C PHE A 336 1.86 -17.57 6.89
N GLY A 337 0.94 -18.23 7.56
CA GLY A 337 1.23 -19.41 8.37
C GLY A 337 2.26 -19.13 9.47
N ASN A 338 3.11 -20.14 9.72
CA ASN A 338 4.19 -20.06 10.70
C ASN A 338 5.53 -19.62 10.11
N LEU A 339 5.57 -19.27 8.83
CA LEU A 339 6.79 -18.91 8.10
C LEU A 339 7.30 -17.52 8.48
N ILE A 340 6.46 -16.68 9.09
CA ILE A 340 6.87 -15.36 9.54
C ILE A 340 6.73 -15.17 11.04
N SER A 341 7.60 -14.32 11.61
CA SER A 341 7.36 -13.69 12.92
C SER A 341 6.48 -12.45 12.68
N THR A 342 5.32 -12.43 13.28
CA THR A 342 4.30 -11.39 13.06
C THR A 342 4.73 -10.01 13.57
N ASN A 343 4.11 -8.97 13.04
CA ASN A 343 4.15 -7.62 13.57
C ASN A 343 2.77 -7.26 14.15
N ASP A 344 2.57 -7.51 15.42
CA ASP A 344 1.27 -7.36 16.08
C ASP A 344 0.84 -5.90 16.20
N TYR A 345 1.76 -4.93 16.04
CA TYR A 345 1.46 -3.49 16.00
C TYR A 345 1.25 -2.94 14.58
N LEU A 346 1.16 -3.80 13.57
CA LEU A 346 1.02 -3.37 12.17
C LEU A 346 -0.19 -2.45 11.94
N TRP A 347 -1.29 -2.69 12.65
CA TRP A 347 -2.51 -1.88 12.57
C TRP A 347 -2.28 -0.41 12.93
N ILE A 348 -1.37 -0.09 13.87
CA ILE A 348 -1.02 1.30 14.24
C ILE A 348 -0.36 2.05 13.08
N LEU A 349 0.37 1.33 12.22
CA LEU A 349 1.13 1.88 11.10
C LEU A 349 0.29 2.04 9.81
N LYS A 350 -1.00 1.78 9.86
CA LYS A 350 -1.91 1.82 8.69
C LYS A 350 -2.94 2.96 8.84
N PRO A 351 -2.63 4.17 8.37
CA PRO A 351 -3.48 5.35 8.60
C PRO A 351 -4.89 5.22 8.03
N HIS A 352 -5.09 4.44 6.96
CA HIS A 352 -6.41 4.23 6.36
C HIS A 352 -7.43 3.58 7.33
N TYR A 353 -7.00 2.83 8.33
CA TYR A 353 -7.93 2.32 9.36
C TYR A 353 -8.57 3.43 10.19
N PHE A 354 -7.90 4.58 10.28
CA PHE A 354 -8.31 5.72 11.08
C PHE A 354 -9.11 6.78 10.28
N SER A 355 -9.52 6.46 9.06
CA SER A 355 -10.41 7.28 8.25
C SER A 355 -11.68 6.51 7.90
N SER A 356 -12.84 7.16 8.02
CA SER A 356 -14.12 6.55 7.63
C SER A 356 -14.25 6.37 6.12
N GLU A 357 -13.63 7.26 5.34
CA GLU A 357 -13.70 7.24 3.87
C GLU A 357 -13.00 6.01 3.28
N TYR A 358 -11.99 5.49 3.99
CA TYR A 358 -11.17 4.38 3.52
C TYR A 358 -11.53 3.03 4.18
N SER A 359 -12.69 2.92 4.84
CA SER A 359 -13.13 1.63 5.37
C SER A 359 -13.23 0.59 4.26
N PHE A 360 -12.56 -0.55 4.45
CA PHE A 360 -12.44 -1.60 3.44
C PHE A 360 -11.85 -1.16 2.10
N TYR A 361 -11.03 -0.11 2.10
CA TYR A 361 -10.41 0.47 0.91
C TYR A 361 -9.48 -0.49 0.14
N ASN A 362 -8.94 -1.50 0.82
CA ASN A 362 -7.79 -2.25 0.32
C ASN A 362 -8.15 -3.61 -0.32
N PHE A 363 -9.22 -3.75 -1.08
CA PHE A 363 -9.47 -4.99 -1.82
C PHE A 363 -10.07 -4.76 -3.20
#